data_fa3b51bc01d5319138937c3f6ce7c285
#
_entry.id   fa3b51bc01d5319138937c3f6ce7c285
#
_cell.length_a   1.000
_cell.length_b   1.000
_cell.length_c   1.000
_cell.angle_alpha   90.00
_cell.angle_beta   90.00
_cell.angle_gamma   90.00
#
_symmetry.space_group_name_H-M   'P 1'
#
loop_
_entity.id
_entity.type
_entity.pdbx_description
1 polymer ?
#
loop_
_entity_poly.entity_id
_entity_poly.type
_entity_poly.pdbx_seq_one_letter_code
_entity_poly.pdbx_strand_id
1 'polypeptide(L)'
;MKAILASSLGGQIKVDGKRIPTKLMENNGLLDTIRSCWKADSKVMIISGSPSFYDKNDSVESCMKESFSLSGLSFTEFLMCDERNKEIIARIPEMDVVILAGGHVPSQNVFLKELQLKERLQHWNGLLIAWSAGSMNCAETVYAGPELPGEAVDPDYRRWISGLGITRTNIFPHFEDLKEEILDGMRLIEDITYADSIGHEIIALNNGSYILINEDSTETIYGEAYSILDGKLTRIGSDNVQFLDLII
;
A
#
# COMPACT_ATOMS: atom_id res chain seq x y z
N MET A 1 -16.23 -5.94 -2.48
CA MET A 1 -15.26 -4.89 -2.09
C MET A 1 -14.42 -4.53 -3.30
N LYS A 2 -14.19 -3.23 -3.55
CA LYS A 2 -13.17 -2.77 -4.51
C LYS A 2 -11.90 -2.41 -3.76
N ALA A 3 -10.72 -2.61 -4.37
CA ALA A 3 -9.47 -2.19 -3.77
C ALA A 3 -8.57 -1.44 -4.77
N ILE A 4 -7.87 -0.42 -4.27
CA ILE A 4 -6.85 0.35 -5.01
C ILE A 4 -5.55 0.21 -4.23
N LEU A 5 -4.60 -0.55 -4.80
CA LEU A 5 -3.31 -0.83 -4.19
C LEU A 5 -2.25 -0.01 -4.91
N ALA A 6 -1.92 1.15 -4.36
CA ALA A 6 -1.01 2.11 -4.98
C ALA A 6 0.43 1.96 -4.47
N SER A 7 1.40 2.26 -5.32
CA SER A 7 2.78 2.49 -4.91
C SER A 7 2.84 3.71 -3.98
N SER A 8 2.29 4.83 -4.44
CA SER A 8 2.13 6.07 -3.66
C SER A 8 0.82 6.75 -4.04
N LEU A 9 0.16 7.36 -3.07
CA LEU A 9 -1.00 8.23 -3.32
C LEU A 9 -0.60 9.69 -3.55
N GLY A 10 0.64 10.09 -3.23
CA GLY A 10 0.99 11.49 -3.05
C GLY A 10 0.27 12.11 -1.86
N GLY A 11 -0.38 13.25 -2.08
CA GLY A 11 -1.16 13.95 -1.05
C GLY A 11 -0.31 14.74 -0.06
N GLN A 12 1.01 14.70 -0.17
CA GLN A 12 1.92 15.43 0.71
C GLN A 12 3.28 15.67 0.07
N ILE A 13 3.91 16.76 0.50
CA ILE A 13 5.35 16.98 0.34
C ILE A 13 5.96 17.21 1.72
N LYS A 14 7.27 17.00 1.86
CA LYS A 14 8.00 17.32 3.08
C LYS A 14 8.83 18.58 2.87
N VAL A 15 8.61 19.59 3.72
CA VAL A 15 9.40 20.83 3.75
C VAL A 15 9.88 21.01 5.19
N ASP A 16 11.18 21.12 5.39
CA ASP A 16 11.81 21.24 6.72
C ASP A 16 11.29 20.21 7.75
N GLY A 17 11.12 18.96 7.31
CA GLY A 17 10.63 17.87 8.14
C GLY A 17 9.12 17.87 8.40
N LYS A 18 8.40 18.91 7.99
CA LYS A 18 6.93 19.00 8.13
C LYS A 18 6.22 18.47 6.90
N ARG A 19 5.09 17.81 7.10
CA ARG A 19 4.19 17.39 6.03
C ARG A 19 3.33 18.57 5.60
N ILE A 20 3.37 18.89 4.33
CA ILE A 20 2.50 19.90 3.71
C ILE A 20 1.51 19.14 2.82
N PRO A 21 0.21 19.28 3.06
CA PRO A 21 -0.80 18.60 2.26
C PRO A 21 -0.82 19.14 0.82
N THR A 22 -1.02 18.25 -0.13
CA THR A 22 -1.21 18.52 -1.55
C THR A 22 -2.38 17.70 -2.06
N LYS A 23 -2.83 17.90 -3.28
CA LYS A 23 -3.75 16.94 -3.90
C LYS A 23 -3.10 15.57 -3.99
N LEU A 24 -3.93 14.52 -4.01
CA LEU A 24 -3.50 13.18 -4.38
C LEU A 24 -2.97 13.17 -5.82
N MET A 25 -2.15 12.18 -6.14
CA MET A 25 -1.58 12.02 -7.48
C MET A 25 -2.67 11.82 -8.53
N GLU A 26 -2.53 12.54 -9.65
CA GLU A 26 -3.42 12.41 -10.82
C GLU A 26 -2.82 11.47 -11.90
N ASN A 27 -1.56 11.06 -11.70
CA ASN A 27 -0.84 10.16 -12.61
C ASN A 27 -1.66 8.88 -12.86
N ASN A 28 -1.64 8.41 -14.10
CA ASN A 28 -2.31 7.18 -14.53
C ASN A 28 -3.83 7.13 -14.20
N GLY A 29 -4.46 8.29 -13.98
CA GLY A 29 -5.86 8.38 -13.60
C GLY A 29 -6.17 7.96 -12.16
N LEU A 30 -5.17 7.88 -11.27
CA LEU A 30 -5.33 7.40 -9.90
C LEU A 30 -6.41 8.17 -9.13
N LEU A 31 -6.34 9.52 -9.12
CA LEU A 31 -7.34 10.34 -8.44
C LEU A 31 -8.73 10.17 -9.05
N ASP A 32 -8.85 10.07 -10.37
CA ASP A 32 -10.15 9.88 -11.02
C ASP A 32 -10.72 8.49 -10.74
N THR A 33 -9.86 7.46 -10.65
CA THR A 33 -10.27 6.12 -10.21
C THR A 33 -10.78 6.15 -8.76
N ILE A 34 -10.08 6.84 -7.84
CA ILE A 34 -10.55 7.02 -6.46
C ILE A 34 -11.91 7.74 -6.46
N ARG A 35 -12.04 8.85 -7.19
CA ARG A 35 -13.29 9.61 -7.28
C ARG A 35 -14.46 8.78 -7.80
N SER A 36 -14.22 7.93 -8.79
CA SER A 36 -15.27 7.06 -9.37
C SER A 36 -15.83 6.04 -8.37
N CYS A 37 -15.05 5.68 -7.36
CA CYS A 37 -15.43 4.74 -6.29
C CYS A 37 -15.87 5.44 -5.00
N TRP A 38 -15.63 6.76 -4.88
CA TRP A 38 -15.90 7.54 -3.68
C TRP A 38 -17.38 7.92 -3.58
N LYS A 39 -17.97 7.71 -2.43
CA LYS A 39 -19.33 8.21 -2.15
C LYS A 39 -19.25 9.60 -1.52
N ALA A 40 -20.22 10.46 -1.84
CA ALA A 40 -20.35 11.73 -1.13
C ALA A 40 -20.52 11.46 0.37
N ASP A 41 -19.87 12.30 1.19
CA ASP A 41 -19.96 12.24 2.64
C ASP A 41 -19.53 10.89 3.26
N SER A 42 -18.52 10.25 2.65
CA SER A 42 -17.98 8.97 3.11
C SER A 42 -17.47 9.03 4.55
N LYS A 43 -17.62 7.92 5.26
CA LYS A 43 -16.92 7.66 6.52
C LYS A 43 -15.62 6.93 6.22
N VAL A 44 -14.50 7.47 6.68
CA VAL A 44 -13.16 7.01 6.36
C VAL A 44 -12.43 6.55 7.61
N MET A 45 -11.79 5.39 7.55
CA MET A 45 -10.86 4.93 8.57
C MET A 45 -9.50 4.68 7.92
N ILE A 46 -8.46 5.35 8.41
CA ILE A 46 -7.08 5.07 8.04
C ILE A 46 -6.42 4.22 9.12
N ILE A 47 -5.79 3.11 8.73
CA ILE A 47 -5.05 2.22 9.62
C ILE A 47 -3.57 2.53 9.46
N SER A 48 -2.90 2.79 10.58
CA SER A 48 -1.51 3.23 10.60
C SER A 48 -0.55 2.17 10.06
N GLY A 49 0.45 2.63 9.30
CA GLY A 49 1.62 1.84 8.91
C GLY A 49 2.77 1.88 9.94
N SER A 50 2.61 2.68 10.99
CA SER A 50 3.60 2.81 12.08
C SER A 50 2.86 2.97 13.41
N PRO A 51 2.18 1.91 13.89
CA PRO A 51 1.10 2.03 14.89
C PRO A 51 1.52 2.61 16.24
N SER A 52 2.78 2.49 16.63
CA SER A 52 3.32 3.03 17.87
C SER A 52 3.93 4.46 17.76
N PHE A 53 3.99 5.03 16.55
CA PHE A 53 4.55 6.35 16.30
C PHE A 53 3.47 7.44 16.29
N TYR A 54 2.97 7.81 17.46
CA TYR A 54 1.75 8.63 17.62
C TYR A 54 1.85 10.01 16.98
N ASP A 55 2.93 10.76 17.20
CA ASP A 55 3.11 12.10 16.57
C ASP A 55 3.15 12.01 15.05
N LYS A 56 3.74 10.94 14.51
CA LYS A 56 3.73 10.67 13.07
C LYS A 56 2.31 10.37 12.58
N ASN A 57 1.55 9.57 13.33
CA ASN A 57 0.18 9.22 13.00
C ASN A 57 -0.73 10.44 13.01
N ASP A 58 -0.63 11.30 14.03
CA ASP A 58 -1.40 12.55 14.13
C ASP A 58 -1.08 13.50 12.95
N SER A 59 0.21 13.60 12.58
CA SER A 59 0.64 14.37 11.42
C SER A 59 0.13 13.78 10.10
N VAL A 60 0.12 12.45 9.96
CA VAL A 60 -0.44 11.76 8.78
C VAL A 60 -1.94 11.98 8.70
N GLU A 61 -2.67 11.80 9.79
CA GLU A 61 -4.11 12.00 9.83
C GLU A 61 -4.50 13.41 9.40
N SER A 62 -3.90 14.44 10.02
CA SER A 62 -4.17 15.83 9.69
C SER A 62 -3.85 16.15 8.23
N CYS A 63 -2.67 15.72 7.76
CA CYS A 63 -2.26 15.97 6.38
C CYS A 63 -3.16 15.25 5.37
N MET A 64 -3.53 14.00 5.61
CA MET A 64 -4.38 13.24 4.68
C MET A 64 -5.82 13.76 4.66
N LYS A 65 -6.38 14.20 5.79
CA LYS A 65 -7.68 14.90 5.82
C LYS A 65 -7.70 16.09 4.86
N GLU A 66 -6.68 16.94 4.92
CA GLU A 66 -6.58 18.11 4.05
C GLU A 66 -6.32 17.70 2.58
N SER A 67 -5.46 16.72 2.34
CA SER A 67 -5.16 16.20 1.00
C SER A 67 -6.38 15.63 0.29
N PHE A 68 -7.21 14.86 1.01
CA PHE A 68 -8.47 14.34 0.48
C PHE A 68 -9.45 15.48 0.17
N SER A 69 -9.57 16.47 1.05
CA SER A 69 -10.38 17.68 0.81
C SER A 69 -9.91 18.46 -0.40
N LEU A 70 -8.59 18.71 -0.53
CA LEU A 70 -7.98 19.35 -1.71
C LEU A 70 -8.22 18.58 -3.00
N SER A 71 -8.37 17.24 -2.90
CA SER A 71 -8.65 16.36 -4.01
C SER A 71 -10.15 16.27 -4.37
N GLY A 72 -11.02 17.01 -3.66
CA GLY A 72 -12.46 17.02 -3.88
C GLY A 72 -13.18 15.78 -3.35
N LEU A 73 -12.59 15.07 -2.39
CA LEU A 73 -13.16 13.88 -1.75
C LEU A 73 -13.81 14.31 -0.42
N SER A 74 -15.13 14.39 -0.40
CA SER A 74 -15.88 14.76 0.80
C SER A 74 -16.04 13.60 1.77
N PHE A 75 -16.01 13.88 3.07
CA PHE A 75 -16.22 12.88 4.13
C PHE A 75 -16.89 13.54 5.34
N THR A 76 -17.68 12.77 6.08
CA THR A 76 -18.31 13.19 7.34
C THR A 76 -17.49 12.77 8.55
N GLU A 77 -16.68 11.73 8.41
CA GLU A 77 -15.82 11.21 9.46
C GLU A 77 -14.50 10.72 8.86
N PHE A 78 -13.39 11.01 9.54
CA PHE A 78 -12.07 10.54 9.16
C PHE A 78 -11.30 10.18 10.43
N LEU A 79 -11.06 8.88 10.63
CA LEU A 79 -10.48 8.31 11.84
C LEU A 79 -9.11 7.72 11.55
N MET A 80 -8.15 7.94 12.46
CA MET A 80 -6.89 7.22 12.49
C MET A 80 -6.97 6.08 13.52
N CYS A 81 -6.74 4.84 13.06
CA CYS A 81 -6.59 3.67 13.92
C CYS A 81 -5.11 3.38 14.14
N ASP A 82 -4.66 3.45 15.40
CA ASP A 82 -3.31 3.07 15.82
C ASP A 82 -3.35 2.34 17.18
N GLU A 83 -2.21 2.15 17.85
CA GLU A 83 -2.17 1.41 19.13
C GLU A 83 -2.97 2.07 20.24
N ARG A 84 -3.22 3.39 20.17
CA ARG A 84 -3.97 4.12 21.21
C ARG A 84 -5.47 3.82 21.22
N ASN A 85 -6.01 3.35 20.08
CA ASN A 85 -7.45 3.25 19.89
C ASN A 85 -7.86 2.05 19.02
N LYS A 86 -7.19 0.92 19.19
CA LYS A 86 -7.41 -0.33 18.42
C LYS A 86 -8.88 -0.77 18.37
N GLU A 87 -9.65 -0.45 19.40
CA GLU A 87 -11.06 -0.81 19.51
C GLU A 87 -11.94 -0.18 18.42
N ILE A 88 -11.52 0.97 17.83
CA ILE A 88 -12.29 1.60 16.74
C ILE A 88 -12.37 0.73 15.49
N ILE A 89 -11.49 -0.27 15.34
CA ILE A 89 -11.53 -1.23 14.23
C ILE A 89 -12.86 -1.98 14.15
N ALA A 90 -13.59 -2.12 15.27
CA ALA A 90 -14.93 -2.71 15.30
C ALA A 90 -15.95 -1.93 14.48
N ARG A 91 -15.63 -0.66 14.14
CA ARG A 91 -16.50 0.20 13.33
C ARG A 91 -16.32 0.02 11.82
N ILE A 92 -15.46 -0.90 11.36
CA ILE A 92 -15.33 -1.18 9.91
C ILE A 92 -16.67 -1.35 9.20
N PRO A 93 -17.68 -2.05 9.75
CA PRO A 93 -18.99 -2.18 9.08
C PRO A 93 -19.70 -0.85 8.82
N GLU A 94 -19.35 0.22 9.53
CA GLU A 94 -19.92 1.57 9.37
C GLU A 94 -19.14 2.41 8.36
N MET A 95 -17.93 1.99 7.97
CA MET A 95 -17.04 2.75 7.10
C MET A 95 -17.34 2.51 5.63
N ASP A 96 -17.34 3.57 4.83
CA ASP A 96 -17.39 3.50 3.38
C ASP A 96 -16.01 3.25 2.77
N VAL A 97 -14.97 3.76 3.42
CA VAL A 97 -13.58 3.67 2.97
C VAL A 97 -12.67 3.23 4.12
N VAL A 98 -11.88 2.20 3.88
CA VAL A 98 -10.76 1.79 4.74
C VAL A 98 -9.45 2.05 4.00
N ILE A 99 -8.50 2.65 4.69
CA ILE A 99 -7.20 3.02 4.10
C ILE A 99 -6.08 2.32 4.89
N LEU A 100 -5.17 1.64 4.19
CA LEU A 100 -3.95 1.10 4.77
C LEU A 100 -2.79 2.02 4.44
N ALA A 101 -2.25 2.69 5.46
CA ALA A 101 -1.15 3.65 5.29
C ALA A 101 0.18 2.94 4.99
N GLY A 102 1.10 3.69 4.37
CA GLY A 102 2.49 3.25 4.23
C GLY A 102 3.25 3.28 5.55
N GLY A 103 4.25 2.45 5.67
CA GLY A 103 5.10 2.32 6.86
C GLY A 103 6.11 1.19 6.69
N HIS A 104 6.55 0.57 7.77
CA HIS A 104 7.40 -0.61 7.75
C HIS A 104 6.54 -1.87 7.64
N VAL A 105 6.78 -2.68 6.61
CA VAL A 105 5.90 -3.82 6.24
C VAL A 105 5.73 -4.83 7.37
N PRO A 106 6.79 -5.36 8.02
CA PRO A 106 6.62 -6.33 9.10
C PRO A 106 5.87 -5.77 10.31
N SER A 107 6.18 -4.52 10.71
CA SER A 107 5.52 -3.89 11.87
C SER A 107 4.04 -3.65 11.63
N GLN A 108 3.67 -3.17 10.44
CA GLN A 108 2.27 -3.02 10.06
C GLN A 108 1.58 -4.38 10.00
N ASN A 109 2.21 -5.40 9.42
CA ASN A 109 1.64 -6.75 9.32
C ASN A 109 1.24 -7.32 10.68
N VAL A 110 2.10 -7.16 11.70
CA VAL A 110 1.79 -7.58 13.07
C VAL A 110 0.55 -6.85 13.59
N PHE A 111 0.47 -5.53 13.38
CA PHE A 111 -0.66 -4.72 13.81
C PHE A 111 -1.97 -5.11 13.10
N LEU A 112 -1.93 -5.34 11.79
CA LEU A 112 -3.11 -5.78 11.02
C LEU A 112 -3.65 -7.13 11.51
N LYS A 113 -2.75 -8.06 11.89
CA LYS A 113 -3.11 -9.35 12.50
C LYS A 113 -3.72 -9.18 13.88
N GLU A 114 -3.15 -8.32 14.72
CA GLU A 114 -3.70 -7.99 16.03
C GLU A 114 -5.13 -7.44 15.93
N LEU A 115 -5.37 -6.58 14.94
CA LEU A 115 -6.69 -6.04 14.63
C LEU A 115 -7.66 -7.07 14.04
N GLN A 116 -7.21 -8.27 13.70
CA GLN A 116 -7.99 -9.29 12.96
C GLN A 116 -8.59 -8.70 11.67
N LEU A 117 -7.79 -7.87 10.96
CA LEU A 117 -8.31 -7.09 9.84
C LEU A 117 -8.79 -7.98 8.69
N LYS A 118 -8.11 -9.08 8.42
CA LYS A 118 -8.48 -10.04 7.37
C LYS A 118 -9.92 -10.51 7.53
N GLU A 119 -10.28 -10.94 8.72
CA GLU A 119 -11.61 -11.44 9.06
C GLU A 119 -12.68 -10.35 8.97
N ARG A 120 -12.34 -9.14 9.39
CA ARG A 120 -13.27 -8.00 9.36
C ARG A 120 -13.58 -7.53 7.94
N LEU A 121 -12.64 -7.66 7.02
CA LEU A 121 -12.82 -7.26 5.62
C LEU A 121 -13.58 -8.30 4.80
N GLN A 122 -13.70 -9.57 5.24
CA GLN A 122 -14.36 -10.65 4.47
C GLN A 122 -15.80 -10.32 4.06
N HIS A 123 -16.54 -9.59 4.90
CA HIS A 123 -17.95 -9.26 4.68
C HIS A 123 -18.18 -7.76 4.50
N TRP A 124 -17.12 -6.99 4.40
CA TRP A 124 -17.20 -5.57 4.19
C TRP A 124 -17.15 -5.24 2.67
N ASN A 125 -18.08 -4.39 2.21
CA ASN A 125 -18.25 -4.06 0.79
C ASN A 125 -17.91 -2.60 0.45
N GLY A 126 -17.03 -1.97 1.20
CA GLY A 126 -16.58 -0.61 0.92
C GLY A 126 -15.42 -0.54 -0.07
N LEU A 127 -14.77 0.60 -0.09
CA LEU A 127 -13.57 0.89 -0.87
C LEU A 127 -12.33 0.72 0.01
N LEU A 128 -11.45 -0.22 -0.33
CA LEU A 128 -10.13 -0.32 0.27
C LEU A 128 -9.14 0.51 -0.56
N ILE A 129 -8.40 1.39 0.08
CA ILE A 129 -7.27 2.09 -0.52
C ILE A 129 -6.03 1.74 0.28
N ALA A 130 -4.94 1.37 -0.40
CA ALA A 130 -3.68 1.10 0.27
C ALA A 130 -2.54 1.77 -0.48
N TRP A 131 -1.46 2.13 0.23
CA TRP A 131 -0.24 2.61 -0.41
C TRP A 131 1.01 2.07 0.27
N SER A 132 2.08 1.86 -0.49
CA SER A 132 3.39 1.40 -0.01
C SER A 132 3.24 0.11 0.82
N ALA A 133 3.71 0.07 2.05
CA ALA A 133 3.58 -1.08 2.95
C ALA A 133 2.14 -1.58 3.09
N GLY A 134 1.14 -0.68 3.08
CA GLY A 134 -0.27 -1.05 3.10
C GLY A 134 -0.67 -1.89 1.88
N SER A 135 -0.20 -1.51 0.68
CA SER A 135 -0.42 -2.29 -0.55
C SER A 135 0.27 -3.65 -0.50
N MET A 136 1.51 -3.69 0.00
CA MET A 136 2.27 -4.94 0.15
C MET A 136 1.55 -5.92 1.09
N ASN A 137 1.04 -5.44 2.22
CA ASN A 137 0.32 -6.25 3.21
C ASN A 137 -1.05 -6.76 2.72
N CYS A 138 -1.56 -6.27 1.58
CA CYS A 138 -2.76 -6.80 0.95
C CYS A 138 -2.55 -8.17 0.30
N ALA A 139 -1.32 -8.58 -0.02
CA ALA A 139 -1.02 -9.88 -0.61
C ALA A 139 -1.37 -11.04 0.33
N GLU A 140 -1.63 -12.23 -0.24
CA GLU A 140 -1.78 -13.47 0.53
C GLU A 140 -0.44 -13.88 1.15
N THR A 141 0.62 -13.88 0.35
CA THR A 141 2.01 -14.00 0.79
C THR A 141 2.70 -12.68 0.47
N VAL A 142 3.16 -11.98 1.49
CA VAL A 142 3.76 -10.64 1.37
C VAL A 142 5.26 -10.77 1.19
N TYR A 143 5.81 -10.14 0.17
CA TYR A 143 7.24 -9.89 0.10
C TYR A 143 7.58 -8.74 1.06
N ALA A 144 8.14 -9.09 2.21
CA ALA A 144 8.66 -8.14 3.18
C ALA A 144 10.16 -7.95 2.93
N GLY A 145 10.51 -7.29 1.81
CA GLY A 145 11.89 -6.93 1.53
C GLY A 145 12.49 -6.10 2.68
N PRO A 146 13.81 -6.13 2.88
CA PRO A 146 14.45 -5.34 3.94
C PRO A 146 14.36 -3.85 3.60
N GLU A 147 14.04 -3.06 4.61
CA GLU A 147 13.85 -1.61 4.51
C GLU A 147 14.76 -0.84 5.48
N LEU A 148 15.11 -1.45 6.61
CA LEU A 148 15.87 -0.80 7.67
C LEU A 148 17.30 -1.34 7.75
N PRO A 149 18.28 -0.49 8.18
CA PRO A 149 19.65 -0.94 8.38
C PRO A 149 19.73 -2.18 9.29
N GLY A 150 20.48 -3.18 8.85
CA GLY A 150 20.66 -4.47 9.54
C GLY A 150 19.72 -5.58 9.05
N GLU A 151 18.56 -5.25 8.46
CA GLU A 151 17.58 -6.27 8.04
C GLU A 151 18.06 -7.12 6.86
N ALA A 152 18.86 -6.54 5.97
CA ALA A 152 19.35 -7.27 4.80
C ALA A 152 20.36 -8.37 5.17
N VAL A 153 21.09 -8.20 6.26
CA VAL A 153 22.13 -9.11 6.77
C VAL A 153 21.69 -9.96 7.96
N ASP A 154 20.49 -9.72 8.50
CA ASP A 154 19.93 -10.51 9.61
C ASP A 154 19.48 -11.88 9.08
N PRO A 155 20.08 -13.00 9.54
CA PRO A 155 19.71 -14.35 9.09
C PRO A 155 18.30 -14.77 9.55
N ASP A 156 17.74 -14.11 10.57
CA ASP A 156 16.41 -14.39 11.09
C ASP A 156 15.32 -13.52 10.45
N TYR A 157 15.69 -12.55 9.61
CA TYR A 157 14.74 -11.69 8.92
C TYR A 157 13.92 -12.45 7.90
N ARG A 158 12.59 -12.39 8.05
CA ARG A 158 11.65 -13.13 7.19
C ARG A 158 11.24 -12.30 5.98
N ARG A 159 11.77 -12.63 4.81
CA ARG A 159 11.44 -12.02 3.52
C ARG A 159 9.98 -12.25 3.09
N TRP A 160 9.42 -13.36 3.50
CA TRP A 160 8.08 -13.78 3.10
C TRP A 160 7.22 -14.03 4.34
N ILE A 161 6.09 -13.31 4.42
CA ILE A 161 5.17 -13.39 5.57
C ILE A 161 3.73 -13.50 5.06
N SER A 162 2.81 -14.03 5.86
CA SER A 162 1.39 -14.08 5.51
C SER A 162 0.74 -12.71 5.66
N GLY A 163 -0.06 -12.29 4.65
CA GLY A 163 -0.79 -11.03 4.65
C GLY A 163 -2.30 -11.18 4.67
N LEU A 164 -3.00 -10.16 4.17
CA LEU A 164 -4.46 -10.08 4.21
C LEU A 164 -5.16 -11.01 3.21
N GLY A 165 -4.49 -11.39 2.11
CA GLY A 165 -5.07 -12.27 1.08
C GLY A 165 -6.14 -11.58 0.23
N ILE A 166 -6.01 -10.28 0.00
CA ILE A 166 -6.86 -9.47 -0.89
C ILE A 166 -6.42 -9.65 -2.34
N THR A 167 -5.12 -9.83 -2.56
CA THR A 167 -4.50 -10.14 -3.84
C THR A 167 -3.50 -11.29 -3.69
N ARG A 168 -3.13 -11.92 -4.80
CA ARG A 168 -1.96 -12.83 -4.88
C ARG A 168 -0.71 -12.12 -5.38
N THR A 169 -0.84 -10.88 -5.82
CA THR A 169 0.26 -10.09 -6.38
C THR A 169 1.14 -9.55 -5.27
N ASN A 170 2.44 -9.87 -5.33
CA ASN A 170 3.45 -9.27 -4.46
C ASN A 170 3.87 -7.92 -5.03
N ILE A 171 3.58 -6.84 -4.32
CA ILE A 171 3.87 -5.47 -4.75
C ILE A 171 5.20 -5.02 -4.15
N PHE A 172 6.07 -4.42 -4.99
CA PHE A 172 7.24 -3.66 -4.59
C PHE A 172 7.01 -2.19 -4.99
N PRO A 173 6.69 -1.31 -4.03
CA PRO A 173 6.38 0.09 -4.32
C PRO A 173 7.64 0.93 -4.51
N HIS A 174 7.46 2.18 -4.99
CA HIS A 174 8.52 3.20 -5.12
C HIS A 174 9.71 2.77 -5.97
N PHE A 175 9.48 1.94 -6.98
CA PHE A 175 10.57 1.30 -7.73
C PHE A 175 11.55 2.31 -8.33
N GLU A 176 11.08 3.42 -8.90
CA GLU A 176 11.97 4.44 -9.47
C GLU A 176 12.89 5.09 -8.43
N ASP A 177 12.44 5.19 -7.18
CA ASP A 177 13.23 5.79 -6.08
C ASP A 177 14.21 4.78 -5.48
N LEU A 178 13.83 3.48 -5.48
CA LEU A 178 14.55 2.42 -4.77
C LEU A 178 15.49 1.58 -5.66
N LYS A 179 15.37 1.68 -6.98
CA LYS A 179 16.14 0.84 -7.91
C LYS A 179 17.65 1.00 -7.82
N GLU A 180 18.15 2.14 -7.34
CA GLU A 180 19.59 2.40 -7.14
C GLU A 180 19.96 2.40 -5.64
N GLU A 181 19.03 2.00 -4.75
CA GLU A 181 19.27 2.02 -3.31
C GLU A 181 20.27 0.96 -2.88
N ILE A 182 21.10 1.32 -1.89
CA ILE A 182 22.06 0.41 -1.26
C ILE A 182 21.70 0.27 0.22
N LEU A 183 21.39 -0.96 0.63
CA LEU A 183 21.09 -1.30 2.00
C LEU A 183 22.11 -2.30 2.54
N ASP A 184 22.72 -2.02 3.70
CA ASP A 184 23.73 -2.87 4.32
C ASP A 184 24.91 -3.25 3.40
N GLY A 185 25.25 -2.35 2.45
CA GLY A 185 26.32 -2.56 1.46
C GLY A 185 25.93 -3.39 0.24
N MET A 186 24.66 -3.78 0.11
CA MET A 186 24.11 -4.54 -1.03
C MET A 186 23.14 -3.67 -1.83
N ARG A 187 23.13 -3.85 -3.16
CA ARG A 187 22.14 -3.21 -4.03
C ARG A 187 20.78 -3.85 -3.77
N LEU A 188 19.80 -3.03 -3.44
CA LEU A 188 18.48 -3.51 -3.02
C LEU A 188 17.81 -4.39 -4.09
N ILE A 189 17.94 -4.04 -5.35
CA ILE A 189 17.32 -4.81 -6.44
C ILE A 189 18.20 -5.99 -6.84
N GLU A 190 19.45 -5.75 -7.30
CA GLU A 190 20.27 -6.79 -7.94
C GLU A 190 20.79 -7.83 -6.96
N ASP A 191 21.16 -7.40 -5.73
CA ASP A 191 21.81 -8.29 -4.78
C ASP A 191 20.80 -8.92 -3.79
N ILE A 192 19.63 -8.26 -3.56
CA ILE A 192 18.62 -8.72 -2.60
C ILE A 192 17.35 -9.18 -3.32
N THR A 193 16.62 -8.25 -3.97
CA THR A 193 15.29 -8.56 -4.52
C THR A 193 15.35 -9.62 -5.63
N TYR A 194 16.38 -9.63 -6.46
CA TYR A 194 16.55 -10.67 -7.48
C TYR A 194 16.74 -12.05 -6.86
N ALA A 195 17.51 -12.15 -5.78
CA ALA A 195 17.67 -13.42 -5.07
C ALA A 195 16.36 -13.89 -4.42
N ASP A 196 15.61 -12.95 -3.82
CA ASP A 196 14.33 -13.22 -3.19
C ASP A 196 13.22 -13.57 -4.20
N SER A 197 13.36 -13.16 -5.48
CA SER A 197 12.38 -13.41 -6.55
C SER A 197 12.46 -14.81 -7.17
N ILE A 198 13.39 -15.66 -6.74
CA ILE A 198 13.50 -17.03 -7.27
C ILE A 198 12.25 -17.85 -6.90
N GLY A 199 11.47 -18.23 -7.92
CA GLY A 199 10.20 -18.92 -7.75
C GLY A 199 9.04 -18.04 -7.24
N HIS A 200 9.26 -16.73 -7.12
CA HIS A 200 8.26 -15.77 -6.64
C HIS A 200 8.24 -14.51 -7.51
N GLU A 201 7.12 -14.25 -8.16
CA GLU A 201 6.97 -13.02 -8.92
C GLU A 201 6.70 -11.83 -7.98
N ILE A 202 7.40 -10.72 -8.23
CA ILE A 202 7.26 -9.45 -7.53
C ILE A 202 6.95 -8.37 -8.57
N ILE A 203 5.84 -7.65 -8.38
CA ILE A 203 5.41 -6.56 -9.27
C ILE A 203 5.89 -5.24 -8.70
N ALA A 204 6.92 -4.68 -9.33
CA ALA A 204 7.48 -3.39 -8.97
C ALA A 204 6.70 -2.25 -9.64
N LEU A 205 6.25 -1.28 -8.85
CA LEU A 205 5.41 -0.16 -9.27
C LEU A 205 6.13 1.17 -9.04
N ASN A 206 6.16 2.01 -10.07
CA ASN A 206 6.57 3.41 -9.92
C ASN A 206 5.52 4.23 -9.16
N ASN A 207 5.89 5.38 -8.58
CA ASN A 207 4.96 6.25 -7.88
C ASN A 207 3.81 6.69 -8.80
N GLY A 208 2.58 6.67 -8.27
CA GLY A 208 1.37 6.93 -9.04
C GLY A 208 0.90 5.76 -9.90
N SER A 209 1.63 4.64 -9.93
CA SER A 209 1.12 3.37 -10.48
C SER A 209 0.36 2.61 -9.39
N TYR A 210 -0.64 1.84 -9.79
CA TYR A 210 -1.50 1.12 -8.86
C TYR A 210 -2.14 -0.11 -9.50
N ILE A 211 -2.64 -1.00 -8.65
CA ILE A 211 -3.48 -2.13 -9.04
C ILE A 211 -4.91 -1.82 -8.58
N LEU A 212 -5.84 -1.86 -9.53
CA LEU A 212 -7.28 -1.82 -9.25
C LEU A 212 -7.80 -3.26 -9.18
N ILE A 213 -8.43 -3.61 -8.06
CA ILE A 213 -9.13 -4.87 -7.86
C ILE A 213 -10.62 -4.59 -7.86
N ASN A 214 -11.34 -5.16 -8.82
CA ASN A 214 -12.79 -5.02 -8.92
C ASN A 214 -13.51 -6.02 -8.00
N GLU A 215 -14.85 -5.87 -7.91
CA GLU A 215 -15.70 -6.75 -7.10
C GLU A 215 -15.70 -8.22 -7.55
N ASP A 216 -15.41 -8.46 -8.81
CA ASP A 216 -15.24 -9.80 -9.40
C ASP A 216 -13.83 -10.37 -9.23
N SER A 217 -12.99 -9.69 -8.44
CA SER A 217 -11.58 -10.02 -8.19
C SER A 217 -10.66 -9.91 -9.42
N THR A 218 -11.10 -9.24 -10.49
CA THR A 218 -10.19 -8.92 -11.59
C THR A 218 -9.20 -7.85 -11.16
N GLU A 219 -7.92 -8.07 -11.47
CA GLU A 219 -6.82 -7.16 -11.15
C GLU A 219 -6.33 -6.47 -12.42
N THR A 220 -6.17 -5.14 -12.36
CA THR A 220 -5.68 -4.34 -13.48
C THR A 220 -4.59 -3.41 -13.01
N ILE A 221 -3.42 -3.45 -13.65
CA ILE A 221 -2.31 -2.52 -13.39
C ILE A 221 -2.51 -1.25 -14.21
N TYR A 222 -2.36 -0.11 -13.55
CA TYR A 222 -2.33 1.21 -14.17
C TYR A 222 -0.97 1.87 -13.93
N GLY A 223 -0.36 2.35 -15.00
CA GLY A 223 0.92 3.04 -14.98
C GLY A 223 2.12 2.14 -15.20
N GLU A 224 3.30 2.66 -14.88
CA GLU A 224 4.56 1.98 -15.13
C GLU A 224 4.82 0.90 -14.09
N ALA A 225 5.01 -0.32 -14.58
CA ALA A 225 5.20 -1.50 -13.75
C ALA A 225 6.22 -2.47 -14.38
N TYR A 226 6.85 -3.24 -13.51
CA TYR A 226 7.85 -4.23 -13.87
C TYR A 226 7.58 -5.54 -13.12
N SER A 227 7.83 -6.66 -13.79
CA SER A 227 7.90 -7.98 -13.15
C SER A 227 9.35 -8.28 -12.80
N ILE A 228 9.59 -8.70 -11.56
CA ILE A 228 10.84 -9.25 -11.09
C ILE A 228 10.58 -10.72 -10.78
N LEU A 229 11.12 -11.62 -11.60
CA LEU A 229 10.95 -13.07 -11.48
C LEU A 229 12.24 -13.78 -11.84
N ASP A 230 12.67 -14.72 -10.99
CA ASP A 230 13.88 -15.52 -11.18
C ASP A 230 15.13 -14.67 -11.48
N GLY A 231 15.25 -13.54 -10.76
CA GLY A 231 16.38 -12.62 -10.89
C GLY A 231 16.36 -11.78 -12.17
N LYS A 232 15.21 -11.67 -12.84
CA LYS A 232 15.07 -10.89 -14.07
C LYS A 232 14.03 -9.79 -13.90
N LEU A 233 14.40 -8.59 -14.36
CA LEU A 233 13.51 -7.44 -14.45
C LEU A 233 12.91 -7.36 -15.86
N THR A 234 11.60 -7.32 -15.97
CA THR A 234 10.87 -7.17 -17.24
C THR A 234 9.81 -6.08 -17.10
N ARG A 235 9.81 -5.12 -18.02
CA ARG A 235 8.75 -4.09 -18.05
C ARG A 235 7.45 -4.72 -18.52
N ILE A 236 6.37 -4.58 -17.74
CA ILE A 236 5.06 -5.17 -18.03
C ILE A 236 3.95 -4.13 -18.24
N GLY A 237 4.14 -2.88 -17.84
CA GLY A 237 3.19 -1.79 -18.02
C GLY A 237 3.86 -0.55 -18.57
N SER A 238 3.27 0.12 -19.55
CA SER A 238 3.77 1.39 -20.07
C SER A 238 2.67 2.42 -20.38
N ASP A 239 1.56 2.01 -20.97
CA ASP A 239 0.51 2.92 -21.41
C ASP A 239 -0.86 2.24 -21.25
N ASN A 240 -1.47 2.45 -20.09
CA ASN A 240 -2.86 2.10 -19.80
C ASN A 240 -3.24 0.62 -19.99
N VAL A 241 -3.31 -0.09 -18.88
CA VAL A 241 -4.01 -1.37 -18.69
C VAL A 241 -3.25 -2.61 -19.15
N GLN A 242 -2.69 -3.34 -18.18
CA GLN A 242 -2.47 -4.78 -18.36
C GLN A 242 -3.32 -5.55 -17.34
N PHE A 243 -4.08 -6.52 -17.85
CA PHE A 243 -4.73 -7.51 -17.00
C PHE A 243 -3.65 -8.43 -16.45
N LEU A 244 -3.63 -8.61 -15.14
CA LEU A 244 -2.90 -9.71 -14.54
C LEU A 244 -3.74 -10.96 -14.76
N ASP A 245 -3.44 -11.73 -15.81
CA ASP A 245 -3.90 -13.10 -15.90
C ASP A 245 -3.21 -13.87 -14.76
N LEU A 246 -3.93 -14.04 -13.67
CA LEU A 246 -3.51 -14.94 -12.61
C LEU A 246 -3.42 -16.34 -13.24
N ILE A 247 -2.22 -16.77 -13.56
CA ILE A 247 -1.96 -18.16 -13.94
C ILE A 247 -2.39 -19.01 -12.74
N ILE A 248 -3.48 -19.74 -12.94
CA ILE A 248 -4.10 -20.69 -12.01
C ILE A 248 -3.13 -21.84 -11.75
#